data_8bf9f1e657435e50efb3cdde33269f8a
#
_entry.id   8bf9f1e657435e50efb3cdde33269f8a
#
_cell.length_a   1.000
_cell.length_b   1.000
_cell.length_c   1.000
_cell.angle_alpha   90.00
_cell.angle_beta   90.00
_cell.angle_gamma   90.00
#
_symmetry.space_group_name_H-M   'P 1'
#
loop_
_entity.id
_entity.type
_entity.pdbx_description
1 polymer ?
#
loop_
_entity_poly.entity_id
_entity_poly.type
_entity_poly.pdbx_seq_one_letter_code
_entity_poly.pdbx_strand_id
1 'polypeptide(L)'
;MQGSAVAFAQQAAVPPPAAQHVQHPTTELPPGQGRDTTLRVCSKCHSPNILIANPQDRQGWENTITKMSGLGATATDDEFTEILEYLVKNVSPQATAKINVNKSSSADLQTSLELSPKDADAVVAYRTKNGDFKTLDDLKKVPDVDLKKIDDKKDRLIF
;
A
#
# COMPACT_ATOMS: atom_id res chain seq x y z
N MET A 1 -25.34 64.36 -42.58
CA MET A 1 -24.30 64.00 -41.57
C MET A 1 -24.78 62.68 -40.92
N GLN A 2 -24.25 61.56 -41.38
CA GLN A 2 -24.57 60.22 -40.88
C GLN A 2 -23.45 59.78 -39.99
N GLY A 3 -23.77 59.60 -38.70
CA GLY A 3 -22.81 59.06 -37.71
C GLY A 3 -22.89 57.57 -37.65
N SER A 4 -21.81 56.92 -38.04
CA SER A 4 -21.68 55.45 -37.91
C SER A 4 -21.30 55.10 -36.49
N ALA A 5 -22.19 54.34 -35.80
CA ALA A 5 -21.89 53.75 -34.52
C ALA A 5 -21.07 52.46 -34.71
N VAL A 6 -19.90 52.43 -34.15
CA VAL A 6 -19.04 51.24 -34.12
C VAL A 6 -19.45 50.42 -32.88
N ALA A 7 -20.01 49.24 -33.11
CA ALA A 7 -20.31 48.28 -32.05
C ALA A 7 -19.02 47.55 -31.64
N PHE A 8 -18.58 47.77 -30.41
CA PHE A 8 -17.52 46.95 -29.80
C PHE A 8 -18.12 45.58 -29.38
N ALA A 9 -17.73 44.55 -30.11
CA ALA A 9 -18.02 43.18 -29.71
C ALA A 9 -17.20 42.82 -28.46
N GLN A 10 -17.89 42.59 -27.34
CA GLN A 10 -17.29 42.14 -26.10
C GLN A 10 -16.90 40.67 -26.28
N GLN A 11 -15.61 40.39 -26.40
CA GLN A 11 -15.11 39.00 -26.36
C GLN A 11 -15.27 38.44 -24.99
N ALA A 12 -16.14 37.42 -24.87
CA ALA A 12 -16.29 36.65 -23.66
C ALA A 12 -14.94 35.96 -23.31
N ALA A 13 -14.42 36.23 -22.15
CA ALA A 13 -13.22 35.57 -21.63
C ALA A 13 -13.47 34.07 -21.49
N VAL A 14 -12.69 33.26 -22.20
CA VAL A 14 -12.66 31.83 -22.05
C VAL A 14 -12.13 31.50 -20.66
N PRO A 15 -12.87 30.78 -19.80
CA PRO A 15 -12.37 30.38 -18.50
C PRO A 15 -11.12 29.49 -18.67
N PRO A 16 -10.13 29.62 -17.78
CA PRO A 16 -8.95 28.77 -17.83
C PRO A 16 -9.34 27.30 -17.70
N PRO A 17 -8.67 26.38 -18.42
CA PRO A 17 -8.96 24.96 -18.28
C PRO A 17 -8.81 24.55 -16.82
N ALA A 18 -9.85 23.91 -16.29
CA ALA A 18 -9.83 23.33 -14.96
C ALA A 18 -8.57 22.48 -14.85
N ALA A 19 -7.75 22.77 -13.84
CA ALA A 19 -6.56 21.97 -13.55
C ALA A 19 -6.98 20.51 -13.47
N GLN A 20 -6.63 19.72 -14.47
CA GLN A 20 -6.79 18.28 -14.43
C GLN A 20 -5.91 17.80 -13.28
N HIS A 21 -6.54 17.41 -12.19
CA HIS A 21 -5.88 16.62 -11.15
C HIS A 21 -5.38 15.37 -11.85
N VAL A 22 -4.09 15.34 -12.15
CA VAL A 22 -3.40 14.12 -12.52
C VAL A 22 -3.55 13.22 -11.30
N GLN A 23 -4.51 12.29 -11.37
CA GLN A 23 -4.64 11.24 -10.38
C GLN A 23 -3.41 10.35 -10.56
N HIS A 24 -2.35 10.66 -9.82
CA HIS A 24 -1.29 9.69 -9.60
C HIS A 24 -1.98 8.45 -9.02
N PRO A 25 -1.67 7.23 -9.51
CA PRO A 25 -2.19 6.02 -8.88
C PRO A 25 -1.85 6.13 -7.39
N THR A 26 -2.85 6.30 -6.56
CA THR A 26 -2.68 6.36 -5.12
C THR A 26 -2.24 4.97 -4.70
N THR A 27 -0.95 4.78 -4.54
CA THR A 27 -0.42 3.63 -3.82
C THR A 27 -0.85 3.86 -2.38
N GLU A 28 -2.05 3.41 -2.06
CA GLU A 28 -2.59 3.53 -0.73
C GLU A 28 -1.75 2.69 0.24
N LEU A 29 -1.53 3.24 1.43
CA LEU A 29 -0.93 2.46 2.51
C LEU A 29 -1.74 1.18 2.74
N PRO A 30 -1.08 0.02 2.96
CA PRO A 30 -1.75 -1.25 3.22
C PRO A 30 -2.78 -1.15 4.35
N PRO A 31 -3.91 -1.86 4.27
CA PRO A 31 -4.88 -1.87 5.36
C PRO A 31 -4.26 -2.47 6.64
N GLY A 32 -4.65 -1.95 7.79
CA GLY A 32 -4.16 -2.44 9.08
C GLY A 32 -4.37 -1.44 10.20
N GLN A 33 -4.28 -1.93 11.44
CA GLN A 33 -4.31 -1.07 12.60
C GLN A 33 -3.15 -0.07 12.53
N GLY A 34 -3.40 1.20 12.85
CA GLY A 34 -2.42 2.29 12.79
C GLY A 34 -2.32 2.99 11.43
N ARG A 35 -3.00 2.47 10.38
CA ARG A 35 -3.02 3.11 9.06
C ARG A 35 -3.53 4.55 9.11
N ASP A 36 -4.67 4.75 9.73
CA ASP A 36 -5.33 6.06 9.76
C ASP A 36 -4.54 7.07 10.61
N THR A 37 -3.96 6.60 11.72
CA THR A 37 -3.04 7.39 12.55
C THR A 37 -1.80 7.80 11.74
N THR A 38 -1.22 6.85 10.99
CA THR A 38 -0.07 7.12 10.09
C THR A 38 -0.43 8.14 9.01
N LEU A 39 -1.56 7.97 8.34
CA LEU A 39 -2.04 8.94 7.34
C LEU A 39 -2.24 10.32 7.95
N ARG A 40 -2.95 10.41 9.05
CA ARG A 40 -3.26 11.68 9.73
C ARG A 40 -2.00 12.45 10.15
N VAL A 41 -0.98 11.76 10.64
CA VAL A 41 0.25 12.39 11.12
C VAL A 41 1.19 12.70 9.95
N CYS A 42 1.46 11.73 9.07
CA CYS A 42 2.49 11.86 8.04
C CYS A 42 2.04 12.69 6.82
N SER A 43 0.73 12.72 6.50
CA SER A 43 0.23 13.44 5.32
C SER A 43 0.16 14.97 5.50
N LYS A 44 0.46 15.48 6.69
CA LYS A 44 0.44 16.94 6.94
C LYS A 44 1.51 17.70 6.15
N CYS A 45 2.62 17.07 5.81
CA CYS A 45 3.77 17.73 5.21
C CYS A 45 4.14 17.16 3.83
N HIS A 46 3.89 15.89 3.57
CA HIS A 46 4.25 15.23 2.30
C HIS A 46 3.32 14.06 2.01
N SER A 47 3.39 13.54 0.79
CA SER A 47 2.61 12.35 0.41
C SER A 47 3.07 11.11 1.18
N PRO A 48 2.15 10.32 1.74
CA PRO A 48 2.48 9.06 2.43
C PRO A 48 3.04 7.98 1.50
N ASN A 49 2.96 8.17 0.18
CA ASN A 49 3.56 7.23 -0.79
C ASN A 49 5.08 7.07 -0.62
N ILE A 50 5.75 8.06 -0.04
CA ILE A 50 7.18 7.97 0.28
C ILE A 50 7.49 6.82 1.26
N LEU A 51 6.56 6.46 2.12
CA LEU A 51 6.72 5.36 3.07
C LEU A 51 6.80 4.02 2.33
N ILE A 52 5.92 3.79 1.35
CA ILE A 52 5.90 2.57 0.53
C ILE A 52 7.11 2.51 -0.40
N ALA A 53 7.54 3.64 -0.93
CA ALA A 53 8.69 3.72 -1.82
C ALA A 53 10.02 3.43 -1.09
N ASN A 54 10.06 3.59 0.23
CA ASN A 54 11.26 3.43 1.04
C ASN A 54 10.99 2.54 2.26
N PRO A 55 10.70 1.24 2.07
CA PRO A 55 10.45 0.33 3.18
C PRO A 55 11.70 0.17 4.04
N GLN A 56 11.52 0.18 5.36
CA GLN A 56 12.60 0.10 6.33
C GLN A 56 12.30 -0.99 7.37
N ASP A 57 13.34 -1.48 8.02
CA ASP A 57 13.20 -2.31 9.20
C ASP A 57 12.77 -1.46 10.43
N ARG A 58 12.60 -2.10 11.57
CA ARG A 58 12.17 -1.42 12.80
C ARG A 58 13.10 -0.26 13.16
N GLN A 59 14.41 -0.48 13.14
CA GLN A 59 15.38 0.56 13.51
C GLN A 59 15.34 1.74 12.53
N GLY A 60 15.19 1.46 11.25
CA GLY A 60 15.04 2.48 10.23
C GLY A 60 13.76 3.31 10.44
N TRP A 61 12.65 2.67 10.79
CA TRP A 61 11.41 3.39 11.09
C TRP A 61 11.49 4.21 12.38
N GLU A 62 12.11 3.69 13.44
CA GLU A 62 12.36 4.44 14.68
C GLU A 62 13.18 5.72 14.41
N ASN A 63 14.25 5.59 13.64
CA ASN A 63 15.09 6.72 13.25
C ASN A 63 14.30 7.74 12.41
N THR A 64 13.47 7.25 11.49
CA THR A 64 12.64 8.11 10.63
C THR A 64 11.58 8.85 11.45
N ILE A 65 10.86 8.18 12.35
CA ILE A 65 9.87 8.80 13.23
C ILE A 65 10.51 9.86 14.12
N THR A 66 11.66 9.54 14.74
CA THR A 66 12.43 10.48 15.55
C THR A 66 12.82 11.72 14.76
N LYS A 67 13.31 11.53 13.53
CA LYS A 67 13.64 12.64 12.62
C LYS A 67 12.42 13.49 12.28
N MET A 68 11.29 12.87 11.95
CA MET A 68 10.07 13.60 11.59
C MET A 68 9.49 14.35 12.77
N SER A 69 9.54 13.79 13.99
CA SER A 69 9.18 14.48 15.23
C SER A 69 10.05 15.73 15.43
N GLY A 70 11.35 15.63 15.23
CA GLY A 70 12.29 16.76 15.28
C GLY A 70 12.03 17.84 14.20
N LEU A 71 11.39 17.46 13.09
CA LEU A 71 10.96 18.37 12.01
C LEU A 71 9.55 18.93 12.20
N GLY A 72 8.87 18.61 13.32
CA GLY A 72 7.57 19.16 13.67
C GLY A 72 6.38 18.23 13.47
N ALA A 73 6.59 16.95 13.16
CA ALA A 73 5.49 15.98 13.20
C ALA A 73 5.01 15.81 14.64
N THR A 74 3.71 15.99 14.86
CA THR A 74 3.09 15.99 16.20
C THR A 74 2.11 14.82 16.34
N ALA A 75 2.36 13.99 17.34
CA ALA A 75 1.52 12.91 17.80
C ALA A 75 1.82 12.63 19.28
N THR A 76 0.98 11.85 19.95
CA THR A 76 1.29 11.35 21.30
C THR A 76 2.30 10.18 21.21
N ASP A 77 2.91 9.81 22.32
CA ASP A 77 3.83 8.68 22.38
C ASP A 77 3.14 7.36 21.98
N ASP A 78 1.89 7.19 22.39
CA ASP A 78 1.06 6.04 21.99
C ASP A 78 0.80 6.02 20.48
N GLU A 79 0.50 7.16 19.89
CA GLU A 79 0.30 7.29 18.45
C GLU A 79 1.59 7.04 17.66
N PHE A 80 2.73 7.53 18.13
CA PHE A 80 4.02 7.21 17.51
C PHE A 80 4.35 5.72 17.61
N THR A 81 4.01 5.08 18.73
CA THR A 81 4.14 3.63 18.90
C THR A 81 3.23 2.87 17.92
N GLU A 82 1.96 3.28 17.80
CA GLU A 82 1.03 2.70 16.84
C GLU A 82 1.51 2.84 15.39
N ILE A 83 2.04 4.01 15.02
CA ILE A 83 2.63 4.26 13.70
C ILE A 83 3.82 3.33 13.46
N LEU A 84 4.73 3.20 14.43
CA LEU A 84 5.89 2.33 14.33
C LEU A 84 5.48 0.88 14.08
N GLU A 85 4.57 0.34 14.91
CA GLU A 85 4.10 -1.04 14.76
C GLU A 85 3.40 -1.26 13.42
N TYR A 86 2.60 -0.31 12.97
CA TYR A 86 1.98 -0.35 11.66
C TYR A 86 3.02 -0.40 10.53
N LEU A 87 4.02 0.48 10.55
CA LEU A 87 5.04 0.56 9.50
C LEU A 87 5.92 -0.70 9.48
N VAL A 88 6.35 -1.19 10.64
CA VAL A 88 7.13 -2.42 10.75
C VAL A 88 6.35 -3.62 10.19
N LYS A 89 5.07 -3.72 10.52
CA LYS A 89 4.23 -4.84 10.09
C LYS A 89 3.87 -4.78 8.60
N ASN A 90 3.59 -3.59 8.05
CA ASN A 90 2.96 -3.45 6.75
C ASN A 90 3.85 -2.82 5.67
N VAL A 91 4.93 -2.13 6.05
CA VAL A 91 5.79 -1.35 5.14
C VAL A 91 7.27 -1.67 5.31
N SER A 92 7.61 -2.76 6.00
CA SER A 92 8.98 -3.26 6.07
C SER A 92 9.39 -3.95 4.76
N PRO A 93 10.70 -4.14 4.49
CA PRO A 93 11.16 -4.91 3.33
C PRO A 93 10.54 -6.31 3.27
N GLN A 94 10.36 -6.98 4.41
CA GLN A 94 9.71 -8.28 4.49
C GLN A 94 8.20 -8.19 4.18
N ALA A 95 7.54 -7.15 4.68
CA ALA A 95 6.11 -6.94 4.44
C ALA A 95 5.80 -6.57 2.98
N THR A 96 6.72 -5.92 2.27
CA THR A 96 6.55 -5.48 0.88
C THR A 96 7.15 -6.43 -0.14
N ALA A 97 7.98 -7.39 0.28
CA ALA A 97 8.60 -8.38 -0.61
C ALA A 97 7.55 -9.19 -1.38
N LYS A 98 7.82 -9.43 -2.65
CA LYS A 98 6.98 -10.32 -3.47
C LYS A 98 7.13 -11.77 -3.03
N ILE A 99 6.05 -12.52 -3.08
CA ILE A 99 5.96 -13.91 -2.62
C ILE A 99 5.66 -14.80 -3.83
N ASN A 100 6.63 -15.61 -4.25
CA ASN A 100 6.39 -16.58 -5.30
C ASN A 100 5.75 -17.83 -4.69
N VAL A 101 4.44 -17.99 -4.86
CA VAL A 101 3.68 -19.10 -4.26
C VAL A 101 4.09 -20.48 -4.82
N ASN A 102 4.69 -20.51 -6.01
CA ASN A 102 5.13 -21.77 -6.62
C ASN A 102 6.53 -22.19 -6.16
N LYS A 103 7.35 -21.25 -5.67
CA LYS A 103 8.74 -21.51 -5.24
C LYS A 103 8.96 -21.44 -3.74
N SER A 104 8.11 -20.70 -3.01
CA SER A 104 8.24 -20.54 -1.56
C SER A 104 8.10 -21.88 -0.84
N SER A 105 8.92 -22.09 0.18
CA SER A 105 8.78 -23.23 1.09
C SER A 105 7.53 -23.07 1.97
N SER A 106 7.10 -24.15 2.65
CA SER A 106 6.04 -24.07 3.65
C SER A 106 6.38 -23.04 4.76
N ALA A 107 7.63 -23.00 5.22
CA ALA A 107 8.07 -22.04 6.23
C ALA A 107 8.02 -20.59 5.73
N ASP A 108 8.39 -20.34 4.46
CA ASP A 108 8.28 -19.00 3.86
C ASP A 108 6.83 -18.56 3.73
N LEU A 109 5.93 -19.46 3.33
CA LEU A 109 4.50 -19.19 3.23
C LEU A 109 3.88 -18.90 4.61
N GLN A 110 4.28 -19.62 5.66
CA GLN A 110 3.87 -19.34 7.03
C GLN A 110 4.26 -17.91 7.44
N THR A 111 5.50 -17.52 7.20
CA THR A 111 6.02 -16.21 7.60
C THR A 111 5.44 -15.09 6.74
N SER A 112 5.44 -15.25 5.41
CA SER A 112 5.10 -14.18 4.46
C SER A 112 3.60 -13.95 4.29
N LEU A 113 2.79 -15.01 4.40
CA LEU A 113 1.33 -14.96 4.30
C LEU A 113 0.63 -15.10 5.65
N GLU A 114 1.40 -15.26 6.73
CA GLU A 114 0.88 -15.50 8.09
C GLU A 114 -0.05 -16.74 8.15
N LEU A 115 0.21 -17.72 7.29
CA LEU A 115 -0.55 -18.97 7.24
C LEU A 115 -0.22 -19.86 8.44
N SER A 116 -1.18 -20.70 8.83
CA SER A 116 -0.88 -21.78 9.78
C SER A 116 0.06 -22.80 9.11
N PRO A 117 0.82 -23.60 9.88
CA PRO A 117 1.62 -24.68 9.32
C PRO A 117 0.79 -25.62 8.43
N LYS A 118 -0.41 -25.95 8.86
CA LYS A 118 -1.37 -26.81 8.11
C LYS A 118 -1.73 -26.18 6.76
N ASP A 119 -2.04 -24.88 6.73
CA ASP A 119 -2.45 -24.19 5.50
C ASP A 119 -1.27 -24.07 4.52
N ALA A 120 -0.08 -23.73 5.02
CA ALA A 120 1.11 -23.63 4.21
C ALA A 120 1.50 -25.00 3.59
N ASP A 121 1.41 -26.07 4.37
CA ASP A 121 1.63 -27.44 3.88
C ASP A 121 0.57 -27.84 2.84
N ALA A 122 -0.69 -27.45 3.02
CA ALA A 122 -1.76 -27.69 2.05
C ALA A 122 -1.48 -27.00 0.72
N VAL A 123 -0.97 -25.76 0.72
CA VAL A 123 -0.58 -25.03 -0.50
C VAL A 123 0.55 -25.79 -1.22
N VAL A 124 1.59 -26.22 -0.49
CA VAL A 124 2.71 -26.96 -1.08
C VAL A 124 2.26 -28.33 -1.64
N ALA A 125 1.46 -29.07 -0.89
CA ALA A 125 0.92 -30.34 -1.33
C ALA A 125 0.02 -30.21 -2.57
N TYR A 126 -0.80 -29.16 -2.60
CA TYR A 126 -1.70 -28.90 -3.73
C TYR A 126 -0.91 -28.65 -5.03
N ARG A 127 0.10 -27.76 -5.02
CA ARG A 127 0.90 -27.48 -6.21
C ARG A 127 1.71 -28.71 -6.65
N THR A 128 2.20 -29.49 -5.70
CA THR A 128 2.92 -30.73 -6.01
C THR A 128 2.04 -31.74 -6.76
N LYS A 129 0.76 -31.80 -6.41
CA LYS A 129 -0.20 -32.74 -7.01
C LYS A 129 -0.81 -32.21 -8.32
N ASN A 130 -1.11 -30.90 -8.40
CA ASN A 130 -1.92 -30.31 -9.48
C ASN A 130 -1.08 -29.43 -10.42
N GLY A 131 0.20 -29.22 -10.14
CA GLY A 131 1.06 -28.28 -10.86
C GLY A 131 1.02 -26.86 -10.29
N ASP A 132 1.81 -25.99 -10.89
CA ASP A 132 1.97 -24.60 -10.46
C ASP A 132 0.67 -23.80 -10.57
N PHE A 133 0.42 -22.96 -9.59
CA PHE A 133 -0.66 -21.94 -9.64
C PHE A 133 -0.34 -20.92 -10.73
N LYS A 134 -1.33 -20.52 -11.50
CA LYS A 134 -1.20 -19.50 -12.55
C LYS A 134 -1.89 -18.21 -12.17
N THR A 135 -2.86 -18.28 -11.27
CA THR A 135 -3.69 -17.16 -10.85
C THR A 135 -4.00 -17.24 -9.36
N LEU A 136 -4.47 -16.12 -8.82
CA LEU A 136 -5.01 -16.08 -7.46
C LEU A 136 -6.18 -17.06 -7.27
N ASP A 137 -7.02 -17.20 -8.30
CA ASP A 137 -8.16 -18.11 -8.24
C ASP A 137 -7.73 -19.58 -8.18
N ASP A 138 -6.59 -19.93 -8.79
CA ASP A 138 -6.05 -21.28 -8.63
C ASP A 138 -5.58 -21.54 -7.20
N LEU A 139 -4.92 -20.56 -6.59
CA LEU A 139 -4.50 -20.63 -5.19
C LEU A 139 -5.71 -20.77 -4.24
N LYS A 140 -6.81 -20.10 -4.54
CA LYS A 140 -8.06 -20.18 -3.75
C LYS A 140 -8.76 -21.55 -3.84
N LYS A 141 -8.35 -22.42 -4.76
CA LYS A 141 -8.87 -23.81 -4.85
C LYS A 141 -8.25 -24.76 -3.83
N VAL A 142 -7.19 -24.32 -3.14
CA VAL A 142 -6.58 -25.14 -2.08
C VAL A 142 -7.58 -25.32 -0.94
N PRO A 143 -7.95 -26.56 -0.57
CA PRO A 143 -8.93 -26.78 0.48
C PRO A 143 -8.39 -26.38 1.85
N ASP A 144 -9.30 -25.94 2.71
CA ASP A 144 -9.05 -25.63 4.12
C ASP A 144 -8.04 -24.48 4.39
N VAL A 145 -7.66 -23.69 3.41
CA VAL A 145 -6.75 -22.55 3.57
C VAL A 145 -7.52 -21.27 3.94
N ASP A 146 -6.96 -20.47 4.83
CA ASP A 146 -7.51 -19.16 5.20
C ASP A 146 -7.39 -18.19 4.01
N LEU A 147 -8.48 -18.10 3.23
CA LEU A 147 -8.57 -17.26 2.04
C LEU A 147 -8.43 -15.77 2.37
N LYS A 148 -8.83 -15.35 3.58
CA LYS A 148 -8.70 -13.96 3.99
C LYS A 148 -7.24 -13.52 4.05
N LYS A 149 -6.37 -14.34 4.61
CA LYS A 149 -4.93 -14.06 4.66
C LYS A 149 -4.29 -13.99 3.28
N ILE A 150 -4.77 -14.81 2.35
CA ILE A 150 -4.33 -14.76 0.93
C ILE A 150 -4.80 -13.46 0.28
N ASP A 151 -6.07 -13.08 0.45
CA ASP A 151 -6.62 -11.86 -0.13
C ASP A 151 -5.97 -10.59 0.46
N ASP A 152 -5.68 -10.57 1.74
CA ASP A 152 -4.98 -9.46 2.41
C ASP A 152 -3.56 -9.21 1.86
N LYS A 153 -2.94 -10.22 1.26
CA LYS A 153 -1.58 -10.17 0.70
C LYS A 153 -1.53 -10.34 -0.83
N LYS A 154 -2.68 -10.33 -1.52
CA LYS A 154 -2.80 -10.63 -2.96
C LYS A 154 -1.84 -9.82 -3.84
N ASP A 155 -1.63 -8.53 -3.53
CA ASP A 155 -0.78 -7.63 -4.31
C ASP A 155 0.72 -7.99 -4.21
N ARG A 156 1.09 -8.85 -3.28
CA ARG A 156 2.45 -9.36 -3.10
C ARG A 156 2.67 -10.70 -3.81
N LEU A 157 1.61 -11.40 -4.20
CA LEU A 157 1.72 -12.72 -4.80
C LEU A 157 2.25 -12.63 -6.22
N ILE A 158 3.15 -13.54 -6.57
CA ILE A 158 3.58 -13.86 -7.93
C ILE A 158 3.46 -15.38 -8.16
N PHE A 159 3.10 -15.73 -9.38
CA PHE A 159 2.81 -17.09 -9.81
C PHE A 159 3.84 -17.58 -10.80
#